data_faca8a28c0e49f37efa56f5b932ee65a
#
_entry.id   faca8a28c0e49f37efa56f5b932ee65a
#
_cell.length_a   1.000
_cell.length_b   1.000
_cell.length_c   1.000
_cell.angle_alpha   90.00
_cell.angle_beta   90.00
_cell.angle_gamma   90.00
#
_symmetry.space_group_name_H-M   'P 1'
#
loop_
_entity.id
_entity.type
_entity.pdbx_description
1 polymer ?
#
loop_
_entity_poly.entity_id
_entity_poly.type
_entity_poly.pdbx_seq_one_letter_code
_entity_poly.pdbx_strand_id
1 'polypeptide(L)'
;MATTEYADATTAEDVERGIEGLRRRHPVESAVDEVLSRKRRRRGHDVHNSRSLEEIGKGLNAFLARRLDDPFRVRDLARMPGGASKEQFSFELEWTDQGATRHDQMVLRMNPPASVVETHRVREFQLLRAFDGIVPVPFAYWATQDDAELGEPAMICGLSRGVAAPTKGERTASGIGTVYGPELRTKLAPQFVGHLAAIHTLDPSTVALDAFQVPAVGTTQGVDWQLGRWDRAWEEDSFEPHPTVTLTRQWLWDNRPAIDRISVVHGDYRNGNFLFDEDTSEITAILDWELGYLGDRHHDLAYAMLGAWGHLDDAGRFVCSGIVDAETFIADYERLSGLAVDPERLRYYTVLNMYWAVTACSATGARIAEDRMTHLDVMMNFMGGLGASLIPELNRAITEGA
;
A
#
# COMPACT_ATOMS: atom_id res chain seq x y z
N MET A 1 -12.37 43.76 -18.83
CA MET A 1 -13.23 42.71 -18.29
C MET A 1 -13.53 41.75 -19.42
N ALA A 2 -12.80 40.68 -19.53
CA ALA A 2 -13.09 39.54 -20.38
C ALA A 2 -12.82 38.31 -19.52
N THR A 3 -13.88 37.73 -18.99
CA THR A 3 -13.88 36.44 -18.32
C THR A 3 -13.57 35.41 -19.39
N THR A 4 -12.40 34.84 -19.31
CA THR A 4 -11.95 33.72 -20.13
C THR A 4 -12.73 32.47 -19.69
N GLU A 5 -13.82 32.18 -20.34
CA GLU A 5 -14.42 30.84 -20.43
C GLU A 5 -13.49 29.99 -21.28
N TYR A 6 -12.58 29.27 -20.67
CA TYR A 6 -11.86 28.13 -21.25
C TYR A 6 -11.92 26.98 -20.28
N ALA A 7 -13.06 26.38 -20.13
CA ALA A 7 -13.19 24.99 -19.78
C ALA A 7 -13.78 24.28 -21.00
N ASP A 8 -12.95 23.97 -21.98
CA ASP A 8 -13.33 22.99 -23.00
C ASP A 8 -13.66 21.69 -22.27
N ALA A 9 -14.91 21.28 -22.28
CA ALA A 9 -15.39 20.06 -21.68
C ALA A 9 -14.64 18.89 -22.33
N THR A 10 -13.68 18.30 -21.62
CA THR A 10 -12.92 17.13 -22.07
C THR A 10 -13.90 16.00 -22.37
N THR A 11 -13.97 15.56 -23.64
CA THR A 11 -14.90 14.50 -24.02
C THR A 11 -14.43 13.13 -23.51
N ALA A 12 -15.35 12.17 -23.43
CA ALA A 12 -14.98 10.78 -23.10
C ALA A 12 -13.93 10.21 -24.07
N GLU A 13 -13.99 10.59 -25.36
CA GLU A 13 -12.98 10.20 -26.35
C GLU A 13 -11.59 10.80 -26.05
N ASP A 14 -11.54 12.04 -25.57
CA ASP A 14 -10.28 12.68 -25.19
C ASP A 14 -9.66 12.01 -23.97
N VAL A 15 -10.48 11.61 -23.00
CA VAL A 15 -10.06 10.83 -21.83
C VAL A 15 -9.45 9.50 -22.26
N GLU A 16 -10.14 8.72 -23.09
CA GLU A 16 -9.64 7.43 -23.58
C GLU A 16 -8.37 7.59 -24.43
N ARG A 17 -8.29 8.58 -25.30
CA ARG A 17 -7.07 8.91 -26.06
C ARG A 17 -5.90 9.26 -25.13
N GLY A 18 -6.18 9.99 -24.06
CA GLY A 18 -5.20 10.29 -23.00
C GLY A 18 -4.70 9.04 -22.29
N ILE A 19 -5.61 8.13 -21.91
CA ILE A 19 -5.28 6.82 -21.31
C ILE A 19 -4.39 5.99 -22.24
N GLU A 20 -4.75 5.88 -23.52
CA GLU A 20 -3.92 5.16 -24.51
C GLU A 20 -2.53 5.78 -24.67
N GLY A 21 -2.42 7.11 -24.60
CA GLY A 21 -1.15 7.81 -24.58
C GLY A 21 -0.28 7.43 -23.36
N LEU A 22 -0.89 7.38 -22.17
CA LEU A 22 -0.22 7.01 -20.93
C LEU A 22 0.22 5.53 -20.93
N ARG A 23 -0.61 4.62 -21.41
CA ARG A 23 -0.28 3.20 -21.59
C ARG A 23 0.98 2.98 -22.43
N ARG A 24 1.11 3.74 -23.52
CA ARG A 24 2.29 3.66 -24.41
C ARG A 24 3.56 4.21 -23.76
N ARG A 25 3.44 5.32 -23.00
CA ARG A 25 4.61 5.95 -22.36
C ARG A 25 5.03 5.24 -21.08
N HIS A 26 4.06 4.73 -20.33
CA HIS A 26 4.25 4.17 -18.99
C HIS A 26 3.54 2.81 -18.91
N PRO A 27 4.13 1.74 -19.47
CA PRO A 27 3.57 0.41 -19.36
C PRO A 27 3.58 -0.08 -17.90
N VAL A 28 2.48 -0.71 -17.49
CA VAL A 28 2.28 -1.27 -16.16
C VAL A 28 1.57 -2.62 -16.27
N GLU A 29 1.48 -3.35 -15.15
CA GLU A 29 0.63 -4.55 -15.08
C GLU A 29 -0.83 -4.22 -15.40
N SER A 30 -1.56 -5.18 -15.98
CA SER A 30 -2.96 -4.98 -16.40
C SER A 30 -3.88 -4.53 -15.27
N ALA A 31 -3.75 -5.15 -14.08
CA ALA A 31 -4.56 -4.77 -12.92
C ALA A 31 -4.22 -3.36 -12.39
N VAL A 32 -2.96 -2.92 -12.54
CA VAL A 32 -2.54 -1.56 -12.21
C VAL A 32 -3.07 -0.57 -13.28
N ASP A 33 -3.01 -0.93 -14.55
CA ASP A 33 -3.59 -0.11 -15.63
C ASP A 33 -5.10 0.09 -15.44
N GLU A 34 -5.83 -0.96 -15.04
CA GLU A 34 -7.27 -0.88 -14.78
C GLU A 34 -7.59 0.20 -13.75
N VAL A 35 -6.93 0.17 -12.58
CA VAL A 35 -7.21 1.12 -11.49
C VAL A 35 -6.76 2.54 -11.83
N LEU A 36 -5.62 2.72 -12.49
CA LEU A 36 -5.16 4.03 -12.94
C LEU A 36 -6.06 4.61 -14.02
N SER A 37 -6.51 3.79 -14.97
CA SER A 37 -7.45 4.20 -16.02
C SER A 37 -8.82 4.56 -15.44
N ARG A 38 -9.30 3.79 -14.43
CA ARG A 38 -10.52 4.13 -13.70
C ARG A 38 -10.42 5.49 -12.99
N LYS A 39 -9.30 5.75 -12.29
CA LYS A 39 -9.01 7.05 -11.68
C LYS A 39 -9.12 8.17 -12.72
N ARG A 40 -8.49 8.00 -13.88
CA ARG A 40 -8.49 9.01 -14.96
C ARG A 40 -9.90 9.29 -15.49
N ARG A 41 -10.74 8.25 -15.69
CA ARG A 41 -12.13 8.40 -16.13
C ARG A 41 -12.99 9.14 -15.12
N ARG A 42 -12.71 8.98 -13.83
CA ARG A 42 -13.46 9.62 -12.73
C ARG A 42 -13.03 11.07 -12.45
N ARG A 43 -11.90 11.51 -12.99
CA ARG A 43 -11.41 12.88 -12.78
C ARG A 43 -12.41 13.91 -13.31
N GLY A 44 -12.72 14.92 -12.46
CA GLY A 44 -13.66 15.98 -12.80
C GLY A 44 -15.13 15.63 -12.64
N HIS A 45 -15.45 14.41 -12.17
CA HIS A 45 -16.77 14.02 -11.70
C HIS A 45 -16.95 14.37 -10.22
N ASP A 46 -18.18 14.33 -9.74
CA ASP A 46 -18.68 14.88 -8.48
C ASP A 46 -17.74 14.86 -7.27
N VAL A 47 -17.82 15.93 -6.48
CA VAL A 47 -17.20 16.05 -5.15
C VAL A 47 -17.52 14.82 -4.30
N HIS A 48 -16.52 14.34 -3.55
CA HIS A 48 -16.70 13.20 -2.64
C HIS A 48 -17.88 13.42 -1.69
N ASN A 49 -18.85 12.53 -1.76
CA ASN A 49 -19.97 12.49 -0.84
C ASN A 49 -19.85 11.22 0.01
N SER A 50 -19.57 11.39 1.31
CA SER A 50 -19.49 10.26 2.24
C SER A 50 -20.82 9.54 2.32
N ARG A 51 -20.83 8.25 1.99
CA ARG A 51 -22.03 7.42 2.14
C ARG A 51 -22.38 7.25 3.61
N SER A 52 -23.67 7.26 3.90
CA SER A 52 -24.19 6.98 5.22
C SER A 52 -23.98 5.51 5.63
N LEU A 53 -23.94 5.24 6.93
CA LEU A 53 -23.86 3.85 7.41
C LEU A 53 -25.08 3.01 6.95
N GLU A 54 -26.24 3.65 6.75
CA GLU A 54 -27.42 2.98 6.23
C GLU A 54 -27.22 2.48 4.78
N GLU A 55 -26.65 3.32 3.91
CA GLU A 55 -26.35 2.96 2.53
C GLU A 55 -25.27 1.87 2.46
N ILE A 56 -24.22 1.98 3.27
CA ILE A 56 -23.19 0.93 3.40
C ILE A 56 -23.82 -0.38 3.89
N GLY A 57 -24.68 -0.33 4.90
CA GLY A 57 -25.36 -1.51 5.43
C GLY A 57 -26.27 -2.19 4.41
N LYS A 58 -27.01 -1.42 3.61
CA LYS A 58 -27.83 -1.96 2.50
C LYS A 58 -26.96 -2.65 1.45
N GLY A 59 -25.88 -2.01 1.02
CA GLY A 59 -24.92 -2.59 0.07
C GLY A 59 -24.27 -3.85 0.61
N LEU A 60 -23.80 -3.84 1.86
CA LEU A 60 -23.19 -4.99 2.52
C LEU A 60 -24.13 -6.19 2.61
N ASN A 61 -25.38 -5.95 3.03
CA ASN A 61 -26.38 -7.04 3.07
C ASN A 61 -26.68 -7.61 1.69
N ALA A 62 -26.80 -6.77 0.64
CA ALA A 62 -27.00 -7.22 -0.72
C ALA A 62 -25.77 -7.98 -1.27
N PHE A 63 -24.56 -7.56 -0.90
CA PHE A 63 -23.31 -8.24 -1.26
C PHE A 63 -23.22 -9.63 -0.64
N LEU A 64 -23.52 -9.75 0.67
CA LEU A 64 -23.49 -11.01 1.39
C LEU A 64 -24.59 -11.97 0.94
N ALA A 65 -25.80 -11.47 0.64
CA ALA A 65 -26.90 -12.27 0.15
C ALA A 65 -26.63 -12.96 -1.20
N ARG A 66 -25.66 -12.49 -1.97
CA ARG A 66 -25.21 -13.16 -3.22
C ARG A 66 -24.13 -14.23 -2.99
N ARG A 67 -23.62 -14.36 -1.77
CA ARG A 67 -22.48 -15.23 -1.41
C ARG A 67 -22.79 -16.25 -0.32
N LEU A 68 -23.88 -16.02 0.40
CA LEU A 68 -24.32 -16.88 1.49
C LEU A 68 -25.72 -17.43 1.15
N ASP A 69 -25.84 -18.74 1.09
CA ASP A 69 -27.11 -19.43 0.80
C ASP A 69 -28.01 -19.49 2.05
N ASP A 70 -27.40 -19.57 3.23
CA ASP A 70 -28.09 -19.63 4.51
C ASP A 70 -28.41 -18.22 5.06
N PRO A 71 -29.43 -18.10 5.92
CA PRO A 71 -29.73 -16.85 6.61
C PRO A 71 -28.53 -16.32 7.39
N PHE A 72 -28.29 -15.01 7.28
CA PHE A 72 -27.25 -14.31 8.00
C PHE A 72 -27.77 -13.01 8.63
N ARG A 73 -27.00 -12.44 9.54
CA ARG A 73 -27.32 -11.14 10.15
C ARG A 73 -26.06 -10.31 10.33
N VAL A 74 -26.10 -9.06 9.84
CA VAL A 74 -25.07 -8.04 10.08
C VAL A 74 -25.48 -7.22 11.31
N ARG A 75 -24.57 -7.06 12.28
CA ARG A 75 -24.76 -6.27 13.50
C ARG A 75 -23.61 -5.31 13.70
N ASP A 76 -23.83 -4.28 14.50
CA ASP A 76 -22.82 -3.34 15.01
C ASP A 76 -21.94 -2.71 13.93
N LEU A 77 -22.53 -2.43 12.75
CA LEU A 77 -21.83 -1.76 11.65
C LEU A 77 -21.42 -0.37 12.09
N ALA A 78 -20.11 -0.12 12.11
CA ALA A 78 -19.53 1.15 12.52
C ALA A 78 -18.35 1.54 11.63
N ARG A 79 -18.18 2.85 11.39
CA ARG A 79 -17.00 3.36 10.68
C ARG A 79 -15.79 3.27 11.62
N MET A 80 -14.69 2.71 11.14
CA MET A 80 -13.44 2.65 11.90
C MET A 80 -12.68 3.97 11.75
N PRO A 81 -12.10 4.50 12.84
CA PRO A 81 -11.18 5.63 12.75
C PRO A 81 -9.84 5.17 12.17
N GLY A 82 -9.21 6.01 11.38
CA GLY A 82 -7.89 5.75 10.78
C GLY A 82 -7.96 5.18 9.36
N GLY A 83 -6.79 5.11 8.72
CA GLY A 83 -6.64 4.73 7.33
C GLY A 83 -6.71 5.94 6.39
N ALA A 84 -5.52 6.41 5.93
CA ALA A 84 -5.45 7.55 5.00
C ALA A 84 -5.89 7.19 3.58
N SER A 85 -5.83 5.89 3.23
CA SER A 85 -6.04 5.42 1.88
C SER A 85 -7.38 4.72 1.64
N LYS A 86 -8.10 4.30 2.70
CA LYS A 86 -9.30 3.46 2.58
C LYS A 86 -10.40 3.83 3.57
N GLU A 87 -11.66 3.61 3.16
CA GLU A 87 -12.79 3.60 4.07
C GLU A 87 -12.92 2.22 4.70
N GLN A 88 -12.99 2.17 6.03
CA GLN A 88 -13.07 0.91 6.78
C GLN A 88 -14.28 0.91 7.71
N PHE A 89 -14.96 -0.24 7.75
CA PHE A 89 -16.13 -0.45 8.60
C PHE A 89 -16.00 -1.77 9.34
N SER A 90 -16.14 -1.75 10.65
CA SER A 90 -16.26 -2.98 11.45
C SER A 90 -17.72 -3.41 11.56
N PHE A 91 -17.96 -4.71 11.62
CA PHE A 91 -19.28 -5.28 11.87
C PHE A 91 -19.14 -6.70 12.41
N GLU A 92 -20.19 -7.18 13.07
CA GLU A 92 -20.35 -8.58 13.43
C GLU A 92 -21.22 -9.28 12.37
N LEU A 93 -20.76 -10.45 11.88
CA LEU A 93 -21.53 -11.33 11.00
C LEU A 93 -21.93 -12.60 11.75
N GLU A 94 -23.25 -12.79 11.97
CA GLU A 94 -23.84 -14.05 12.37
C GLU A 94 -24.24 -14.81 11.10
N TRP A 95 -23.67 -15.97 10.87
CA TRP A 95 -23.86 -16.73 9.64
C TRP A 95 -23.61 -18.22 9.82
N THR A 96 -23.95 -19.04 8.84
CA THR A 96 -23.67 -20.48 8.85
C THR A 96 -22.44 -20.77 7.97
N ASP A 97 -21.47 -21.46 8.56
CA ASP A 97 -20.30 -21.97 7.84
C ASP A 97 -20.17 -23.47 8.11
N GLN A 98 -20.18 -24.26 7.05
CA GLN A 98 -20.12 -25.74 7.12
C GLN A 98 -21.15 -26.35 8.10
N GLY A 99 -22.34 -25.76 8.17
CA GLY A 99 -23.45 -26.23 9.02
C GLY A 99 -23.37 -25.77 10.50
N ALA A 100 -22.38 -24.98 10.86
CA ALA A 100 -22.24 -24.39 12.19
C ALA A 100 -22.55 -22.89 12.19
N THR A 101 -23.31 -22.42 13.18
CA THR A 101 -23.51 -20.97 13.37
C THR A 101 -22.23 -20.34 13.92
N ARG A 102 -21.77 -19.29 13.23
CA ARG A 102 -20.59 -18.49 13.60
C ARG A 102 -20.97 -17.05 13.90
N HIS A 103 -20.15 -16.43 14.74
CA HIS A 103 -20.20 -15.00 15.07
C HIS A 103 -18.79 -14.44 14.86
N ASP A 104 -18.57 -13.83 13.73
CA ASP A 104 -17.24 -13.33 13.36
C ASP A 104 -17.21 -11.80 13.34
N GLN A 105 -16.21 -11.23 13.99
CA GLN A 105 -15.91 -9.80 13.85
C GLN A 105 -15.16 -9.58 12.54
N MET A 106 -15.72 -8.73 11.71
CA MET A 106 -15.24 -8.51 10.35
C MET A 106 -14.96 -7.02 10.05
N VAL A 107 -14.16 -6.79 9.04
CA VAL A 107 -13.87 -5.46 8.49
C VAL A 107 -14.21 -5.46 7.00
N LEU A 108 -15.07 -4.52 6.61
CA LEU A 108 -15.29 -4.14 5.22
C LEU A 108 -14.29 -3.02 4.88
N ARG A 109 -13.39 -3.27 3.94
CA ARG A 109 -12.43 -2.30 3.40
C ARG A 109 -12.85 -1.90 2.00
N MET A 110 -13.09 -0.60 1.77
CA MET A 110 -13.57 -0.06 0.49
C MET A 110 -12.58 0.96 -0.06
N ASN A 111 -12.44 1.01 -1.38
CA ASN A 111 -11.72 2.10 -2.00
C ASN A 111 -12.53 3.40 -1.84
N PRO A 112 -11.90 4.54 -1.53
CA PRO A 112 -12.56 5.83 -1.70
C PRO A 112 -12.67 6.15 -3.21
N PRO A 113 -13.49 7.14 -3.58
CA PRO A 113 -13.59 7.60 -4.98
C PRO A 113 -12.26 8.02 -5.60
N ALA A 114 -11.36 8.60 -4.80
CA ALA A 114 -9.97 8.87 -5.15
C ALA A 114 -9.06 8.47 -3.98
N SER A 115 -7.95 7.82 -4.29
CA SER A 115 -6.98 7.33 -3.32
C SER A 115 -5.61 7.91 -3.62
N VAL A 116 -4.80 8.19 -2.58
CA VAL A 116 -3.40 8.59 -2.73
C VAL A 116 -2.62 7.53 -3.50
N VAL A 117 -2.99 6.26 -3.31
CA VAL A 117 -2.50 5.14 -4.09
C VAL A 117 -3.69 4.32 -4.57
N GLU A 118 -3.87 4.26 -5.89
CA GLU A 118 -4.89 3.41 -6.50
C GLU A 118 -4.49 1.94 -6.39
N THR A 119 -5.41 1.12 -5.91
CA THR A 119 -5.16 -0.28 -5.58
C THR A 119 -6.28 -1.19 -6.06
N HIS A 120 -5.90 -2.42 -6.40
CA HIS A 120 -6.82 -3.44 -6.90
C HIS A 120 -7.19 -4.40 -5.76
N ARG A 121 -8.46 -4.39 -5.32
CA ARG A 121 -8.90 -5.16 -4.13
C ARG A 121 -8.70 -6.67 -4.24
N VAL A 122 -8.90 -7.23 -5.44
CA VAL A 122 -8.69 -8.67 -5.63
C VAL A 122 -7.22 -9.07 -5.48
N ARG A 123 -6.27 -8.20 -5.82
CA ARG A 123 -4.84 -8.47 -5.57
C ARG A 123 -4.55 -8.59 -4.08
N GLU A 124 -4.99 -7.61 -3.28
CA GLU A 124 -4.84 -7.65 -1.82
C GLU A 124 -5.49 -8.90 -1.23
N PHE A 125 -6.70 -9.24 -1.66
CA PHE A 125 -7.40 -10.46 -1.28
C PHE A 125 -6.57 -11.72 -1.57
N GLN A 126 -6.03 -11.85 -2.77
CA GLN A 126 -5.23 -13.02 -3.16
C GLN A 126 -3.94 -13.13 -2.33
N LEU A 127 -3.26 -12.01 -2.01
CA LEU A 127 -2.09 -12.02 -1.14
C LEU A 127 -2.45 -12.46 0.28
N LEU A 128 -3.50 -11.92 0.89
CA LEU A 128 -3.94 -12.34 2.21
C LEU A 128 -4.28 -13.85 2.23
N ARG A 129 -4.93 -14.36 1.20
CA ARG A 129 -5.21 -15.80 1.06
C ARG A 129 -3.95 -16.64 0.86
N ALA A 130 -2.99 -16.16 0.11
CA ALA A 130 -1.72 -16.84 -0.15
C ALA A 130 -0.85 -16.95 1.10
N PHE A 131 -0.93 -15.99 2.00
CA PHE A 131 -0.13 -15.95 3.23
C PHE A 131 -0.85 -16.47 4.48
N ASP A 132 -2.11 -16.86 4.36
CA ASP A 132 -2.87 -17.49 5.45
C ASP A 132 -2.16 -18.78 5.93
N GLY A 133 -1.81 -18.84 7.21
CA GLY A 133 -1.04 -19.95 7.79
C GLY A 133 0.48 -19.90 7.55
N ILE A 134 1.02 -18.91 6.80
CA ILE A 134 2.47 -18.74 6.58
C ILE A 134 3.00 -17.61 7.47
N VAL A 135 2.34 -16.46 7.43
CA VAL A 135 2.58 -15.33 8.33
C VAL A 135 1.24 -14.84 8.89
N PRO A 136 1.21 -14.16 10.04
CA PRO A 136 -0.05 -13.67 10.57
C PRO A 136 -0.63 -12.61 9.64
N VAL A 137 -1.82 -12.88 9.09
CA VAL A 137 -2.59 -11.96 8.24
C VAL A 137 -4.08 -12.01 8.59
N PRO A 138 -4.85 -10.94 8.37
CA PRO A 138 -6.30 -11.01 8.48
C PRO A 138 -6.85 -12.04 7.47
N PHE A 139 -7.68 -12.97 7.91
CA PHE A 139 -8.31 -13.92 6.99
C PHE A 139 -9.24 -13.19 6.03
N ALA A 140 -9.00 -13.30 4.72
CA ALA A 140 -9.80 -12.66 3.68
C ALA A 140 -10.95 -13.58 3.25
N TYR A 141 -12.20 -13.10 3.44
CA TYR A 141 -13.40 -13.88 3.14
C TYR A 141 -13.86 -13.65 1.70
N TRP A 142 -14.06 -12.40 1.29
CA TRP A 142 -14.60 -12.03 -0.02
C TRP A 142 -14.01 -10.71 -0.51
N ALA A 143 -13.90 -10.58 -1.82
CA ALA A 143 -13.54 -9.33 -2.48
C ALA A 143 -14.35 -9.12 -3.76
N THR A 144 -14.46 -7.86 -4.17
CA THR A 144 -14.95 -7.45 -5.48
C THR A 144 -14.16 -6.28 -6.03
N GLN A 145 -13.89 -6.30 -7.32
CA GLN A 145 -13.37 -5.15 -8.05
C GLN A 145 -14.49 -4.38 -8.74
N ASP A 146 -15.69 -4.98 -8.83
CA ASP A 146 -16.87 -4.38 -9.41
C ASP A 146 -17.51 -3.38 -8.42
N ASP A 147 -17.62 -2.13 -8.85
CA ASP A 147 -18.26 -1.06 -8.09
C ASP A 147 -19.80 -1.17 -8.04
N ALA A 148 -20.42 -1.88 -8.98
CA ALA A 148 -21.86 -2.09 -8.98
C ALA A 148 -22.34 -2.88 -7.76
N GLU A 149 -21.48 -3.66 -7.10
CA GLU A 149 -21.87 -4.47 -5.95
C GLU A 149 -22.00 -3.67 -4.64
N LEU A 150 -21.03 -2.82 -4.36
CA LEU A 150 -20.94 -2.04 -3.12
C LEU A 150 -20.77 -0.54 -3.35
N GLY A 151 -20.84 -0.10 -4.62
CA GLY A 151 -20.58 1.27 -5.04
C GLY A 151 -19.10 1.60 -5.20
N GLU A 152 -18.20 0.79 -4.66
CA GLU A 152 -16.75 0.86 -4.82
C GLU A 152 -16.14 -0.53 -4.68
N PRO A 153 -14.95 -0.80 -5.27
CA PRO A 153 -14.20 -2.01 -4.99
C PRO A 153 -13.98 -2.22 -3.50
N ALA A 154 -14.19 -3.44 -3.06
CA ALA A 154 -14.20 -3.74 -1.64
C ALA A 154 -13.66 -5.15 -1.33
N MET A 155 -13.26 -5.33 -0.07
CA MET A 155 -12.88 -6.62 0.50
C MET A 155 -13.43 -6.74 1.91
N ILE A 156 -13.84 -7.96 2.29
CA ILE A 156 -14.22 -8.29 3.67
C ILE A 156 -13.16 -9.24 4.23
N CYS A 157 -12.59 -8.87 5.36
CA CYS A 157 -11.64 -9.70 6.11
C CYS A 157 -12.01 -9.78 7.59
N GLY A 158 -11.43 -10.73 8.31
CA GLY A 158 -11.55 -10.84 9.75
C GLY A 158 -10.91 -9.66 10.47
N LEU A 159 -11.47 -9.24 11.59
CA LEU A 159 -10.88 -8.22 12.45
C LEU A 159 -9.70 -8.82 13.22
N SER A 160 -8.51 -8.34 12.95
CA SER A 160 -7.31 -8.72 13.71
C SER A 160 -7.22 -7.94 15.01
N ARG A 161 -6.70 -8.59 16.06
CA ARG A 161 -6.51 -7.99 17.39
C ARG A 161 -5.05 -7.55 17.56
N GLY A 162 -4.85 -6.54 18.40
CA GLY A 162 -3.53 -6.00 18.71
C GLY A 162 -3.46 -4.49 18.51
N VAL A 163 -2.28 -3.94 18.70
CA VAL A 163 -1.99 -2.51 18.53
C VAL A 163 -0.89 -2.30 17.50
N ALA A 164 -0.96 -1.21 16.74
CA ALA A 164 0.06 -0.87 15.75
C ALA A 164 1.26 -0.12 16.36
N ALA A 165 1.10 0.44 17.56
CA ALA A 165 2.13 1.12 18.31
C ALA A 165 1.89 0.90 19.81
N PRO A 166 2.93 0.97 20.66
CA PRO A 166 2.78 0.84 22.10
C PRO A 166 1.74 1.84 22.65
N THR A 167 0.82 1.35 23.47
CA THR A 167 -0.23 2.23 24.06
C THR A 167 0.33 3.15 25.15
N LYS A 168 1.48 2.76 25.76
CA LYS A 168 2.24 3.57 26.71
C LYS A 168 3.33 4.32 25.97
N GLY A 169 3.06 5.55 25.54
CA GLY A 169 4.02 6.36 24.78
C GLY A 169 3.35 7.51 24.05
N GLU A 170 4.12 8.27 23.29
CA GLU A 170 3.57 9.30 22.41
C GLU A 170 2.81 8.66 21.26
N ARG A 171 1.62 9.17 20.98
CA ARG A 171 0.83 8.72 19.82
C ARG A 171 1.45 9.27 18.55
N THR A 172 1.79 8.38 17.64
CA THR A 172 2.37 8.73 16.35
C THR A 172 1.36 8.50 15.23
N ALA A 173 1.45 9.29 14.17
CA ALA A 173 0.63 9.11 12.98
C ALA A 173 1.27 8.04 12.08
N SER A 174 0.53 6.99 11.76
CA SER A 174 0.94 6.00 10.73
C SER A 174 2.32 5.35 10.96
N GLY A 175 2.74 5.20 12.21
CA GLY A 175 4.05 4.62 12.55
C GLY A 175 5.25 5.58 12.47
N ILE A 176 5.08 6.79 11.93
CA ILE A 176 6.15 7.80 11.85
C ILE A 176 6.56 8.22 13.28
N GLY A 177 7.85 8.06 13.61
CA GLY A 177 8.37 8.41 14.93
C GLY A 177 8.01 7.42 16.05
N THR A 178 7.45 6.23 15.74
CA THR A 178 7.19 5.21 16.74
C THR A 178 8.51 4.69 17.32
N VAL A 179 8.63 4.76 18.63
CA VAL A 179 9.77 4.20 19.39
C VAL A 179 9.31 3.00 20.19
N TYR A 180 9.91 1.86 19.91
CA TYR A 180 9.71 0.65 20.70
C TYR A 180 10.81 0.56 21.77
N GLY A 181 10.43 0.30 23.03
CA GLY A 181 11.38 0.11 24.11
C GLY A 181 12.29 -1.11 23.87
N PRO A 182 13.50 -1.16 24.49
CA PRO A 182 14.48 -2.23 24.23
C PRO A 182 13.94 -3.65 24.43
N GLU A 183 13.13 -3.88 25.46
CA GLU A 183 12.53 -5.19 25.74
C GLU A 183 11.57 -5.63 24.65
N LEU A 184 10.72 -4.71 24.16
CA LEU A 184 9.76 -5.00 23.11
C LEU A 184 10.49 -5.22 21.77
N ARG A 185 11.50 -4.41 21.45
CA ARG A 185 12.35 -4.60 20.26
C ARG A 185 12.99 -5.98 20.22
N THR A 186 13.54 -6.46 21.35
CA THR A 186 14.17 -7.79 21.44
C THR A 186 13.19 -8.91 21.07
N LYS A 187 11.90 -8.74 21.35
CA LYS A 187 10.87 -9.73 21.05
C LYS A 187 10.27 -9.57 19.64
N LEU A 188 10.10 -8.33 19.16
CA LEU A 188 9.52 -8.06 17.85
C LEU A 188 10.51 -8.26 16.71
N ALA A 189 11.79 -7.93 16.87
CA ALA A 189 12.79 -7.97 15.81
C ALA A 189 12.90 -9.34 15.12
N PRO A 190 13.03 -10.47 15.84
CA PRO A 190 13.10 -11.79 15.20
C PRO A 190 11.83 -12.13 14.39
N GLN A 191 10.67 -11.72 14.87
CA GLN A 191 9.40 -11.95 14.20
C GLN A 191 9.29 -11.07 12.95
N PHE A 192 9.61 -9.78 13.05
CA PHE A 192 9.59 -8.83 11.95
C PHE A 192 10.49 -9.31 10.81
N VAL A 193 11.74 -9.67 11.08
CA VAL A 193 12.66 -10.18 10.07
C VAL A 193 12.23 -11.55 9.54
N GLY A 194 11.78 -12.45 10.44
CA GLY A 194 11.34 -13.79 10.08
C GLY A 194 10.12 -13.79 9.15
N HIS A 195 9.14 -12.94 9.42
CA HIS A 195 7.97 -12.80 8.55
C HIS A 195 8.34 -12.25 7.17
N LEU A 196 9.22 -11.24 7.09
CA LEU A 196 9.69 -10.74 5.81
C LEU A 196 10.43 -11.81 5.00
N ALA A 197 11.29 -12.58 5.66
CA ALA A 197 11.98 -13.71 5.03
C ALA A 197 10.98 -14.76 4.50
N ALA A 198 9.94 -15.09 5.27
CA ALA A 198 8.88 -16.02 4.86
C ALA A 198 8.08 -15.49 3.65
N ILE A 199 7.76 -14.17 3.64
CA ILE A 199 7.09 -13.51 2.51
C ILE A 199 7.93 -13.66 1.23
N HIS A 200 9.22 -13.35 1.29
CA HIS A 200 10.08 -13.33 0.12
C HIS A 200 10.48 -14.72 -0.38
N THR A 201 10.40 -15.74 0.46
CA THR A 201 10.75 -17.13 0.10
C THR A 201 9.58 -17.95 -0.40
N LEU A 202 8.34 -17.49 -0.23
CA LEU A 202 7.16 -18.13 -0.83
C LEU A 202 7.36 -18.21 -2.35
N ASP A 203 7.15 -19.41 -2.92
CA ASP A 203 7.11 -19.57 -4.36
C ASP A 203 5.75 -19.11 -4.90
N PRO A 204 5.69 -18.02 -5.67
CA PRO A 204 4.42 -17.49 -6.17
C PRO A 204 3.65 -18.46 -7.08
N SER A 205 4.35 -19.43 -7.67
CA SER A 205 3.70 -20.44 -8.55
C SER A 205 2.87 -21.47 -7.79
N THR A 206 3.02 -21.57 -6.48
CA THR A 206 2.32 -22.53 -5.63
C THR A 206 1.00 -22.01 -5.05
N VAL A 207 0.67 -20.75 -5.30
CA VAL A 207 -0.50 -20.04 -4.75
C VAL A 207 -1.31 -19.36 -5.86
N ALA A 208 -2.59 -19.12 -5.60
CA ALA A 208 -3.49 -18.50 -6.57
C ALA A 208 -3.31 -16.96 -6.58
N LEU A 209 -2.56 -16.46 -7.56
CA LEU A 209 -2.28 -15.04 -7.77
C LEU A 209 -2.68 -14.59 -9.19
N ASP A 210 -3.88 -14.98 -9.64
CA ASP A 210 -4.35 -14.77 -11.02
C ASP A 210 -4.46 -13.28 -11.41
N ALA A 211 -4.63 -12.38 -10.44
CA ALA A 211 -4.66 -10.94 -10.66
C ALA A 211 -3.26 -10.30 -10.79
N PHE A 212 -2.19 -11.11 -10.73
CA PHE A 212 -0.81 -10.65 -10.85
C PHE A 212 -0.20 -11.10 -12.16
N GLN A 213 0.58 -10.23 -12.78
CA GLN A 213 1.45 -10.61 -13.88
C GLN A 213 2.84 -10.95 -13.33
N VAL A 214 3.40 -12.03 -13.85
CA VAL A 214 4.72 -12.51 -13.44
C VAL A 214 5.76 -11.89 -14.37
N PRO A 215 6.69 -11.06 -13.86
CA PRO A 215 7.75 -10.49 -14.70
C PRO A 215 8.77 -11.55 -15.09
N ALA A 216 9.47 -11.34 -16.21
CA ALA A 216 10.50 -12.24 -16.66
C ALA A 216 11.80 -12.11 -15.84
N VAL A 217 12.29 -13.20 -15.27
CA VAL A 217 13.61 -13.24 -14.59
C VAL A 217 14.71 -12.89 -15.58
N GLY A 218 15.74 -12.19 -15.11
CA GLY A 218 16.87 -11.72 -15.94
C GLY A 218 16.56 -10.47 -16.76
N THR A 219 15.38 -9.86 -16.56
CA THR A 219 14.98 -8.61 -17.24
C THR A 219 14.64 -7.51 -16.23
N THR A 220 14.46 -6.28 -16.71
CA THR A 220 14.02 -5.13 -15.91
C THR A 220 12.49 -5.01 -15.82
N GLN A 221 11.72 -5.91 -16.41
CA GLN A 221 10.27 -5.78 -16.62
C GLN A 221 9.49 -5.42 -15.35
N GLY A 222 9.76 -6.08 -14.22
CA GLY A 222 9.05 -5.79 -12.98
C GLY A 222 9.37 -4.39 -12.43
N VAL A 223 10.61 -3.94 -12.62
CA VAL A 223 11.03 -2.58 -12.27
C VAL A 223 10.39 -1.57 -13.23
N ASP A 224 10.34 -1.88 -14.51
CA ASP A 224 9.71 -1.03 -15.54
C ASP A 224 8.24 -0.78 -15.21
N TRP A 225 7.51 -1.80 -14.73
CA TRP A 225 6.11 -1.66 -14.30
C TRP A 225 5.96 -0.77 -13.06
N GLN A 226 6.87 -0.88 -12.08
CA GLN A 226 6.85 -0.01 -10.91
C GLN A 226 7.16 1.45 -11.29
N LEU A 227 8.17 1.67 -12.11
CA LEU A 227 8.48 3.01 -12.62
C LEU A 227 7.31 3.57 -13.45
N GLY A 228 6.77 2.78 -14.35
CA GLY A 228 5.62 3.16 -15.17
C GLY A 228 4.41 3.59 -14.34
N ARG A 229 4.15 2.89 -13.21
CA ARG A 229 3.08 3.25 -12.26
C ARG A 229 3.28 4.66 -11.69
N TRP A 230 4.46 4.94 -11.17
CA TRP A 230 4.74 6.21 -10.51
C TRP A 230 4.98 7.36 -11.49
N ASP A 231 5.59 7.08 -12.63
CA ASP A 231 5.72 8.05 -13.73
C ASP A 231 4.34 8.49 -14.25
N ARG A 232 3.41 7.53 -14.41
CA ARG A 232 2.04 7.82 -14.81
C ARG A 232 1.33 8.67 -13.75
N ALA A 233 1.45 8.31 -12.46
CA ALA A 233 0.88 9.09 -11.38
C ALA A 233 1.45 10.51 -11.33
N TRP A 234 2.77 10.68 -11.49
CA TRP A 234 3.40 12.00 -11.55
C TRP A 234 2.90 12.82 -12.75
N GLU A 235 2.87 12.23 -13.94
CA GLU A 235 2.41 12.94 -15.15
C GLU A 235 0.94 13.37 -15.06
N GLU A 236 0.10 12.55 -14.44
CA GLU A 236 -1.33 12.85 -14.30
C GLU A 236 -1.64 13.85 -13.18
N ASP A 237 -0.91 13.82 -12.09
CA ASP A 237 -1.30 14.49 -10.85
C ASP A 237 -0.45 15.71 -10.50
N SER A 238 0.79 15.82 -10.99
CA SER A 238 1.63 16.97 -10.68
C SER A 238 1.09 18.26 -11.31
N PHE A 239 1.21 19.36 -10.58
CA PHE A 239 0.82 20.70 -11.07
C PHE A 239 1.93 21.36 -11.84
N GLU A 240 3.17 21.04 -11.51
CA GLU A 240 4.35 21.65 -12.12
C GLU A 240 5.53 20.66 -12.15
N PRO A 241 6.47 20.80 -13.09
CA PRO A 241 7.67 20.00 -13.12
C PRO A 241 8.58 20.34 -11.94
N HIS A 242 9.21 19.30 -11.35
CA HIS A 242 10.18 19.47 -10.27
C HIS A 242 11.57 18.95 -10.71
N PRO A 243 12.64 19.77 -10.69
CA PRO A 243 13.95 19.36 -11.20
C PRO A 243 14.50 18.09 -10.55
N THR A 244 14.46 17.98 -9.21
CA THR A 244 14.93 16.78 -8.49
C THR A 244 14.15 15.54 -8.90
N VAL A 245 12.82 15.62 -9.04
CA VAL A 245 11.98 14.50 -9.46
C VAL A 245 12.34 14.07 -10.91
N THR A 246 12.56 15.03 -11.80
CA THR A 246 12.99 14.75 -13.19
C THR A 246 14.35 14.04 -13.22
N LEU A 247 15.33 14.52 -12.47
CA LEU A 247 16.66 13.90 -12.38
C LEU A 247 16.60 12.52 -11.74
N THR A 248 15.80 12.34 -10.67
CA THR A 248 15.60 11.05 -10.03
C THR A 248 14.96 10.04 -10.97
N ARG A 249 13.92 10.45 -11.70
CA ARG A 249 13.30 9.61 -12.72
C ARG A 249 14.30 9.15 -13.76
N GLN A 250 15.14 10.06 -14.29
CA GLN A 250 16.18 9.71 -15.26
C GLN A 250 17.17 8.70 -14.64
N TRP A 251 17.66 8.98 -13.44
CA TRP A 251 18.58 8.09 -12.74
C TRP A 251 17.98 6.69 -12.55
N LEU A 252 16.70 6.60 -12.14
CA LEU A 252 16.01 5.32 -11.96
C LEU A 252 15.89 4.55 -13.28
N TRP A 253 15.56 5.21 -14.38
CA TRP A 253 15.49 4.57 -15.70
C TRP A 253 16.87 4.10 -16.22
N ASP A 254 17.94 4.80 -15.90
CA ASP A 254 19.29 4.46 -16.34
C ASP A 254 19.91 3.32 -15.53
N ASN A 255 19.52 3.14 -14.26
CA ASN A 255 20.14 2.21 -13.32
C ASN A 255 19.27 0.99 -12.96
N ARG A 256 18.24 0.67 -13.73
CA ARG A 256 17.31 -0.43 -13.45
C ARG A 256 18.01 -1.78 -13.29
N PRO A 257 17.86 -2.48 -12.15
CA PRO A 257 18.39 -3.82 -11.99
C PRO A 257 17.54 -4.86 -12.73
N ALA A 258 18.17 -5.86 -13.32
CA ALA A 258 17.45 -7.02 -13.80
C ALA A 258 17.03 -7.90 -12.60
N ILE A 259 15.83 -8.46 -12.60
CA ILE A 259 15.32 -9.31 -11.52
C ILE A 259 16.10 -10.63 -11.50
N ASP A 260 16.71 -10.96 -10.35
CA ASP A 260 17.41 -12.23 -10.15
C ASP A 260 16.47 -13.38 -9.77
N ARG A 261 15.45 -13.05 -9.00
CA ARG A 261 14.41 -13.95 -8.49
C ARG A 261 13.09 -13.18 -8.34
N ILE A 262 12.00 -13.84 -8.63
CA ILE A 262 10.66 -13.31 -8.35
C ILE A 262 10.28 -13.68 -6.92
N SER A 263 9.99 -12.66 -6.11
CA SER A 263 9.42 -12.78 -4.78
C SER A 263 8.06 -12.07 -4.74
N VAL A 264 7.22 -12.43 -3.80
CA VAL A 264 6.11 -11.56 -3.42
C VAL A 264 6.71 -10.39 -2.65
N VAL A 265 6.41 -9.19 -3.08
CA VAL A 265 6.79 -7.93 -2.43
C VAL A 265 5.56 -7.37 -1.75
N HIS A 266 5.67 -7.00 -0.48
CA HIS A 266 4.61 -6.36 0.29
C HIS A 266 4.36 -4.92 -0.18
N GLY A 267 5.43 -4.18 -0.46
CA GLY A 267 5.42 -2.81 -0.97
C GLY A 267 5.28 -1.71 0.09
N ASP A 268 4.92 -2.06 1.33
CA ASP A 268 4.82 -1.13 2.47
C ASP A 268 5.17 -1.84 3.79
N TYR A 269 6.26 -2.64 3.81
CA TYR A 269 6.66 -3.42 4.98
C TYR A 269 7.41 -2.56 6.00
N ARG A 270 6.73 -2.15 7.09
CA ARG A 270 7.29 -1.25 8.11
C ARG A 270 6.49 -1.27 9.42
N ASN A 271 6.98 -0.56 10.42
CA ASN A 271 6.19 -0.21 11.61
C ASN A 271 4.89 0.54 11.21
N GLY A 272 3.84 0.35 11.98
CA GLY A 272 2.51 0.88 11.67
C GLY A 272 1.69 -0.03 10.74
N ASN A 273 2.33 -0.97 10.00
CA ASN A 273 1.66 -1.93 9.12
C ASN A 273 1.69 -3.36 9.66
N PHE A 274 1.89 -3.53 10.95
CA PHE A 274 1.59 -4.76 11.66
C PHE A 274 0.91 -4.46 13.00
N LEU A 275 0.19 -5.44 13.51
CA LEU A 275 -0.36 -5.43 14.87
C LEU A 275 0.44 -6.40 15.73
N PHE A 276 0.56 -6.07 17.00
CA PHE A 276 1.12 -6.96 18.00
C PHE A 276 0.29 -6.93 19.28
N ASP A 277 0.32 -8.03 20.01
CA ASP A 277 -0.26 -8.15 21.34
C ASP A 277 0.73 -7.59 22.38
N GLU A 278 0.32 -6.61 23.19
CA GLU A 278 1.20 -5.96 24.16
C GLU A 278 1.62 -6.86 25.33
N ASP A 279 0.80 -7.86 25.67
CA ASP A 279 1.08 -8.77 26.78
C ASP A 279 2.08 -9.86 26.36
N THR A 280 1.89 -10.45 25.20
CA THR A 280 2.74 -11.53 24.67
C THR A 280 3.91 -11.02 23.83
N SER A 281 3.78 -9.83 23.25
CA SER A 281 4.67 -9.26 22.24
C SER A 281 4.72 -10.07 20.94
N GLU A 282 3.68 -10.84 20.62
CA GLU A 282 3.53 -11.56 19.36
C GLU A 282 2.96 -10.63 18.28
N ILE A 283 3.52 -10.67 17.07
CA ILE A 283 2.93 -10.03 15.90
C ILE A 283 1.70 -10.82 15.50
N THR A 284 0.53 -10.19 15.58
CA THR A 284 -0.77 -10.83 15.40
C THR A 284 -1.34 -10.65 14.00
N ALA A 285 -0.89 -9.63 13.26
CA ALA A 285 -1.26 -9.44 11.86
C ALA A 285 -0.27 -8.52 11.15
N ILE A 286 0.08 -8.85 9.90
CA ILE A 286 0.72 -7.96 8.94
C ILE A 286 -0.39 -7.39 8.06
N LEU A 287 -0.43 -6.05 7.93
CA LEU A 287 -1.51 -5.29 7.34
C LEU A 287 -1.05 -4.58 6.05
N ASP A 288 -2.01 -4.00 5.31
CA ASP A 288 -1.78 -3.10 4.17
C ASP A 288 -1.00 -3.70 2.99
N TRP A 289 -1.45 -4.87 2.54
CA TRP A 289 -0.95 -5.59 1.37
C TRP A 289 -1.34 -4.96 0.02
N GLU A 290 -1.95 -3.81 0.03
CA GLU A 290 -2.53 -3.14 -1.14
C GLU A 290 -1.51 -2.70 -2.20
N LEU A 291 -0.23 -2.53 -1.81
CA LEU A 291 0.88 -2.22 -2.70
C LEU A 291 1.60 -3.47 -3.22
N GLY A 292 1.19 -4.65 -2.77
CA GLY A 292 1.87 -5.89 -3.10
C GLY A 292 1.94 -6.20 -4.58
N TYR A 293 3.07 -6.77 -5.00
CA TYR A 293 3.34 -7.17 -6.39
C TYR A 293 4.35 -8.31 -6.47
N LEU A 294 4.56 -8.87 -7.67
CA LEU A 294 5.59 -9.87 -7.92
C LEU A 294 6.83 -9.20 -8.49
N GLY A 295 7.96 -9.29 -7.78
CA GLY A 295 9.17 -8.59 -8.19
C GLY A 295 10.38 -8.83 -7.30
N ASP A 296 11.22 -7.80 -7.16
CA ASP A 296 12.46 -7.87 -6.43
C ASP A 296 12.27 -7.55 -4.94
N ARG A 297 12.65 -8.49 -4.08
CA ARG A 297 12.59 -8.40 -2.62
C ARG A 297 13.32 -7.21 -2.01
N HIS A 298 14.32 -6.66 -2.70
CA HIS A 298 15.07 -5.49 -2.21
C HIS A 298 14.19 -4.25 -2.04
N HIS A 299 13.03 -4.21 -2.69
CA HIS A 299 12.04 -3.15 -2.48
C HIS A 299 11.62 -3.07 -1.00
N ASP A 300 11.16 -4.17 -0.41
CA ASP A 300 10.72 -4.18 0.98
C ASP A 300 11.86 -3.98 1.98
N LEU A 301 13.03 -4.55 1.69
CA LEU A 301 14.22 -4.33 2.51
C LEU A 301 14.58 -2.84 2.56
N ALA A 302 14.68 -2.21 1.40
CA ALA A 302 14.96 -0.78 1.30
C ALA A 302 13.88 0.07 1.96
N TYR A 303 12.60 -0.33 1.81
CA TYR A 303 11.47 0.40 2.40
C TYR A 303 11.50 0.36 3.93
N ALA A 304 11.71 -0.81 4.53
CA ALA A 304 11.84 -0.96 5.98
C ALA A 304 13.00 -0.16 6.57
N MET A 305 14.02 0.15 5.75
CA MET A 305 15.22 0.90 6.13
C MET A 305 15.12 2.40 5.85
N LEU A 306 14.01 2.92 5.31
CA LEU A 306 13.87 4.37 5.10
C LEU A 306 13.92 5.16 6.39
N GLY A 307 14.59 6.32 6.35
CA GLY A 307 14.73 7.23 7.49
C GLY A 307 13.40 7.67 8.11
N ALA A 308 12.34 7.73 7.30
CA ALA A 308 10.99 8.10 7.74
C ALA A 308 10.39 7.12 8.80
N TRP A 309 10.81 5.86 8.78
CA TRP A 309 10.28 4.82 9.68
C TRP A 309 11.23 4.45 10.81
N GLY A 310 12.47 4.91 10.74
CA GLY A 310 13.52 4.58 11.69
C GLY A 310 14.01 5.78 12.52
N HIS A 311 14.99 5.52 13.33
CA HIS A 311 15.69 6.53 14.13
C HIS A 311 17.11 6.05 14.44
N LEU A 312 17.96 6.96 14.93
CA LEU A 312 19.26 6.58 15.48
C LEU A 312 19.08 6.22 16.97
N ASP A 313 19.70 5.11 17.40
CA ASP A 313 19.77 4.75 18.82
C ASP A 313 20.84 5.59 19.57
N ASP A 314 20.96 5.39 20.87
CA ASP A 314 21.93 6.12 21.73
C ASP A 314 23.40 5.87 21.31
N ALA A 315 23.68 4.81 20.58
CA ALA A 315 25.00 4.51 20.01
C ALA A 315 25.20 5.05 18.60
N GLY A 316 24.22 5.77 18.06
CA GLY A 316 24.26 6.34 16.70
C GLY A 316 24.00 5.30 15.59
N ARG A 317 23.51 4.11 15.90
CA ARG A 317 23.16 3.09 14.93
C ARG A 317 21.73 3.33 14.42
N PHE A 318 21.53 3.17 13.11
CA PHE A 318 20.20 3.30 12.53
C PHE A 318 19.33 2.09 12.85
N VAL A 319 18.15 2.33 13.41
CA VAL A 319 17.14 1.32 13.77
C VAL A 319 16.04 1.32 12.74
N CYS A 320 16.05 0.30 11.88
CA CYS A 320 15.07 0.08 10.81
C CYS A 320 13.66 -0.09 11.39
N SER A 321 12.69 0.63 10.86
CA SER A 321 11.29 0.60 11.31
C SER A 321 11.13 0.76 12.84
N GLY A 322 12.11 1.38 13.51
CA GLY A 322 12.15 1.51 14.96
C GLY A 322 12.32 0.19 15.73
N ILE A 323 12.66 -0.92 15.07
CA ILE A 323 12.62 -2.29 15.63
C ILE A 323 14.01 -2.91 15.75
N VAL A 324 14.80 -2.92 14.67
CA VAL A 324 16.07 -3.66 14.57
C VAL A 324 17.14 -2.79 13.92
N ASP A 325 18.39 -2.87 14.39
CA ASP A 325 19.48 -2.14 13.73
C ASP A 325 19.75 -2.70 12.33
N ALA A 326 20.24 -1.84 11.42
CA ALA A 326 20.37 -2.15 10.02
C ALA A 326 21.28 -3.34 9.70
N GLU A 327 22.39 -3.49 10.45
CA GLU A 327 23.33 -4.60 10.24
C GLU A 327 22.68 -5.93 10.63
N THR A 328 22.05 -5.97 11.82
CA THR A 328 21.31 -7.14 12.30
C THR A 328 20.14 -7.47 11.37
N PHE A 329 19.41 -6.44 10.86
CA PHE A 329 18.31 -6.64 9.93
C PHE A 329 18.74 -7.41 8.67
N ILE A 330 19.79 -6.96 8.01
CA ILE A 330 20.32 -7.60 6.81
C ILE A 330 20.86 -9.00 7.11
N ALA A 331 21.71 -9.14 8.16
CA ALA A 331 22.32 -10.41 8.51
C ALA A 331 21.28 -11.49 8.87
N ASP A 332 20.28 -11.13 9.67
CA ASP A 332 19.20 -12.05 10.04
C ASP A 332 18.30 -12.38 8.84
N TYR A 333 18.00 -11.41 7.99
CA TYR A 333 17.25 -11.66 6.76
C TYR A 333 17.96 -12.66 5.86
N GLU A 334 19.26 -12.47 5.57
CA GLU A 334 20.04 -13.39 4.75
C GLU A 334 20.10 -14.80 5.38
N ARG A 335 20.31 -14.86 6.68
CA ARG A 335 20.36 -16.14 7.42
C ARG A 335 19.02 -16.88 7.38
N LEU A 336 17.89 -16.17 7.55
CA LEU A 336 16.54 -16.77 7.63
C LEU A 336 15.98 -17.12 6.26
N SER A 337 16.20 -16.26 5.26
CA SER A 337 15.69 -16.47 3.92
C SER A 337 16.61 -17.33 3.05
N GLY A 338 17.92 -17.36 3.32
CA GLY A 338 18.94 -17.90 2.43
C GLY A 338 19.19 -17.05 1.17
N LEU A 339 18.67 -15.82 1.14
CA LEU A 339 18.74 -14.92 -0.02
C LEU A 339 19.71 -13.79 0.30
N ALA A 340 20.79 -13.69 -0.48
CA ALA A 340 21.77 -12.61 -0.34
C ALA A 340 21.14 -11.24 -0.66
N VAL A 341 21.60 -10.21 0.04
CA VAL A 341 21.22 -8.82 -0.18
C VAL A 341 22.30 -8.11 -0.99
N ASP A 342 21.91 -7.63 -2.16
CA ASP A 342 22.78 -6.86 -3.05
C ASP A 342 22.72 -5.36 -2.67
N PRO A 343 23.84 -4.75 -2.25
CA PRO A 343 23.85 -3.34 -1.84
C PRO A 343 23.47 -2.36 -2.97
N GLU A 344 23.79 -2.67 -4.23
CA GLU A 344 23.44 -1.81 -5.37
C GLU A 344 21.94 -1.84 -5.63
N ARG A 345 21.32 -3.03 -5.53
CA ARG A 345 19.86 -3.16 -5.60
C ARG A 345 19.17 -2.48 -4.42
N LEU A 346 19.71 -2.65 -3.22
CA LEU A 346 19.17 -1.99 -2.03
C LEU A 346 19.17 -0.46 -2.22
N ARG A 347 20.29 0.10 -2.71
CA ARG A 347 20.37 1.52 -3.06
C ARG A 347 19.33 1.92 -4.11
N TYR A 348 19.22 1.14 -5.18
CA TYR A 348 18.24 1.40 -6.24
C TYR A 348 16.83 1.51 -5.68
N TYR A 349 16.42 0.53 -4.89
CA TYR A 349 15.07 0.50 -4.31
C TYR A 349 14.88 1.54 -3.20
N THR A 350 15.93 1.99 -2.54
CA THR A 350 15.85 3.16 -1.64
C THR A 350 15.44 4.41 -2.43
N VAL A 351 16.08 4.67 -3.57
CA VAL A 351 15.72 5.81 -4.44
C VAL A 351 14.32 5.65 -5.03
N LEU A 352 13.94 4.44 -5.48
CA LEU A 352 12.61 4.17 -6.00
C LEU A 352 11.52 4.40 -4.94
N ASN A 353 11.75 3.97 -3.71
CA ASN A 353 10.82 4.15 -2.60
C ASN A 353 10.64 5.64 -2.23
N MET A 354 11.70 6.42 -2.24
CA MET A 354 11.60 7.88 -2.05
C MET A 354 10.87 8.54 -3.22
N TYR A 355 11.12 8.11 -4.45
CA TYR A 355 10.47 8.64 -5.64
C TYR A 355 8.95 8.42 -5.61
N TRP A 356 8.49 7.21 -5.28
CA TRP A 356 7.07 6.95 -5.17
C TRP A 356 6.44 7.72 -4.00
N ALA A 357 7.12 7.83 -2.85
CA ALA A 357 6.62 8.58 -1.70
C ALA A 357 6.44 10.07 -2.03
N VAL A 358 7.42 10.68 -2.72
CA VAL A 358 7.31 12.07 -3.22
C VAL A 358 6.15 12.18 -4.20
N THR A 359 6.01 11.25 -5.14
CA THR A 359 4.91 11.25 -6.12
C THR A 359 3.54 11.14 -5.44
N ALA A 360 3.39 10.18 -4.54
CA ALA A 360 2.13 9.97 -3.81
C ALA A 360 1.76 11.18 -2.94
N CYS A 361 2.74 11.74 -2.23
CA CYS A 361 2.50 12.84 -1.30
C CYS A 361 2.37 14.19 -2.00
N SER A 362 3.34 14.56 -2.85
CA SER A 362 3.42 15.91 -3.43
C SER A 362 2.58 16.08 -4.69
N ALA A 363 2.35 15.03 -5.47
CA ALA A 363 1.52 15.11 -6.66
C ALA A 363 0.10 14.60 -6.38
N THR A 364 -0.07 13.31 -6.11
CA THR A 364 -1.41 12.71 -5.98
C THR A 364 -2.17 13.25 -4.78
N GLY A 365 -1.52 13.38 -3.62
CA GLY A 365 -2.15 13.95 -2.42
C GLY A 365 -2.62 15.38 -2.64
N ALA A 366 -1.78 16.24 -3.24
CA ALA A 366 -2.13 17.61 -3.56
C ALA A 366 -3.29 17.68 -4.59
N ARG A 367 -3.27 16.82 -5.60
CA ARG A 367 -4.34 16.73 -6.62
C ARG A 367 -5.67 16.32 -6.02
N ILE A 368 -5.69 15.32 -5.14
CA ILE A 368 -6.92 14.87 -4.45
C ILE A 368 -7.51 15.99 -3.59
N ALA A 369 -6.65 16.75 -2.91
CA ALA A 369 -7.09 17.90 -2.12
C ALA A 369 -7.70 19.00 -2.99
N GLU A 370 -7.06 19.34 -4.12
CA GLU A 370 -7.55 20.33 -5.08
C GLU A 370 -8.87 19.92 -5.70
N ASP A 371 -8.99 18.67 -6.14
CA ASP A 371 -10.20 18.11 -6.77
C ASP A 371 -11.33 17.83 -5.74
N ARG A 372 -11.09 18.06 -4.45
CA ARG A 372 -12.04 17.81 -3.33
C ARG A 372 -12.62 16.40 -3.30
N MET A 373 -11.81 15.43 -3.66
CA MET A 373 -12.20 14.02 -3.76
C MET A 373 -12.03 13.24 -2.44
N THR A 374 -11.78 13.92 -1.33
CA THR A 374 -11.57 13.31 -0.01
C THR A 374 -12.19 14.14 1.10
N HIS A 375 -12.52 13.47 2.19
CA HIS A 375 -12.89 14.10 3.48
C HIS A 375 -11.67 14.31 4.40
N LEU A 376 -10.46 14.02 3.92
CA LEU A 376 -9.21 14.03 4.69
C LEU A 376 -8.30 15.20 4.30
N ASP A 377 -8.85 16.38 4.08
CA ASP A 377 -8.10 17.57 3.62
C ASP A 377 -6.88 17.88 4.49
N VAL A 378 -7.01 17.76 5.81
CA VAL A 378 -5.90 17.98 6.76
C VAL A 378 -4.80 16.94 6.57
N MET A 379 -5.17 15.68 6.34
CA MET A 379 -4.21 14.60 6.07
C MET A 379 -3.49 14.82 4.74
N MET A 380 -4.19 15.26 3.72
CA MET A 380 -3.60 15.55 2.41
C MET A 380 -2.59 16.70 2.49
N ASN A 381 -2.89 17.75 3.25
CA ASN A 381 -1.95 18.84 3.50
C ASN A 381 -0.71 18.36 4.28
N PHE A 382 -0.88 17.51 5.28
CA PHE A 382 0.23 16.90 6.01
C PHE A 382 1.12 16.06 5.08
N MET A 383 0.53 15.24 4.21
CA MET A 383 1.26 14.43 3.22
C MET A 383 2.04 15.32 2.25
N GLY A 384 1.47 16.43 1.78
CA GLY A 384 2.19 17.39 0.94
C GLY A 384 3.45 17.94 1.64
N GLY A 385 3.36 18.26 2.93
CA GLY A 385 4.51 18.67 3.76
C GLY A 385 5.56 17.55 3.88
N LEU A 386 5.13 16.31 4.08
CA LEU A 386 6.03 15.15 4.12
C LEU A 386 6.74 14.96 2.77
N GLY A 387 6.02 15.02 1.66
CA GLY A 387 6.61 14.94 0.32
C GLY A 387 7.70 16.00 0.10
N ALA A 388 7.43 17.24 0.50
CA ALA A 388 8.42 18.32 0.40
C ALA A 388 9.67 18.05 1.25
N SER A 389 9.53 17.44 2.43
CA SER A 389 10.67 17.10 3.29
C SER A 389 11.56 15.99 2.72
N LEU A 390 11.01 15.11 1.88
CA LEU A 390 11.76 14.02 1.22
C LEU A 390 12.60 14.51 0.02
N ILE A 391 12.32 15.66 -0.56
CA ILE A 391 13.03 16.18 -1.75
C ILE A 391 14.55 16.34 -1.52
N PRO A 392 15.04 16.94 -0.40
CA PRO A 392 16.46 17.02 -0.14
C PRO A 392 17.13 15.65 0.04
N GLU A 393 16.44 14.70 0.66
CA GLU A 393 16.95 13.33 0.84
C GLU A 393 17.05 12.61 -0.51
N LEU A 394 16.02 12.74 -1.34
CA LEU A 394 16.00 12.18 -2.68
C LEU A 394 17.14 12.73 -3.54
N ASN A 395 17.41 14.04 -3.46
CA ASN A 395 18.53 14.66 -4.16
C ASN A 395 19.88 14.09 -3.70
N ARG A 396 20.08 13.92 -2.39
CA ARG A 396 21.30 13.31 -1.85
C ARG A 396 21.48 11.86 -2.33
N ALA A 397 20.42 11.08 -2.30
CA ALA A 397 20.46 9.66 -2.69
C ALA A 397 20.91 9.44 -4.16
N ILE A 398 20.56 10.33 -5.08
CA ILE A 398 21.00 10.26 -6.49
C ILE A 398 22.38 10.87 -6.74
N THR A 399 22.85 11.80 -5.90
CA THR A 399 24.13 12.53 -6.13
C THR A 399 25.28 11.95 -5.33
N GLU A 400 25.07 11.53 -4.09
CA GLU A 400 26.13 11.14 -3.14
C GLU A 400 26.15 9.63 -2.86
N GLY A 401 25.15 8.92 -3.27
CA GLY A 401 24.88 7.56 -2.87
C GLY A 401 23.96 7.51 -1.63
N ALA A 402 23.04 6.56 -1.61
CA ALA A 402 22.11 6.35 -0.51
C ALA A 402 22.78 5.62 0.66
#